data_bdb4b496a06a31858dc76d8a57018dce
#
_entry.id   bdb4b496a06a31858dc76d8a57018dce
#
_cell.length_a   1.000
_cell.length_b   1.000
_cell.length_c   1.000
_cell.angle_alpha   90.00
_cell.angle_beta   90.00
_cell.angle_gamma   90.00
#
_symmetry.space_group_name_H-M   'P 1'
#
loop_
_entity.id
_entity.type
_entity.pdbx_description
1 polymer ?
#
loop_
_entity_poly.entity_id
_entity_poly.type
_entity_poly.pdbx_seq_one_letter_code
_entity_poly.pdbx_strand_id
1 'polypeptide(L)'
;LVAGELAPAAGSIACSSRPYYVPQHLSAAGISAVGVLGVADKLDALRAICGGSADPRCYDILADDWDVEARCRAALDHWGLPHVGLTDPVDALSGGERTKLCLAGISVHNPSVILLDEPTNHLDTSGRRRLYDLIRASRATIVVVSHDVALLNLLGTTCELSAKGLKVYGGNYDFYRERKRIEEEALAQQVDSEQTALRLARKKAQEVRERQERRMRQGERHKDQLPRILRRTMKDS
;
A
#
# COMPACT_ATOMS: atom_id res chain seq x y z
N LEU A 1 -2.89 8.01 -8.53
CA LEU A 1 -1.86 9.05 -8.57
C LEU A 1 -0.66 8.61 -9.43
N VAL A 2 0.15 7.62 -9.01
CA VAL A 2 1.33 7.17 -9.76
C VAL A 2 0.96 6.57 -11.12
N ALA A 3 -0.19 5.89 -11.22
CA ALA A 3 -0.74 5.38 -12.47
C ALA A 3 -1.26 6.49 -13.42
N GLY A 4 -1.37 7.72 -12.94
CA GLY A 4 -1.88 8.85 -13.74
C GLY A 4 -3.41 8.98 -13.78
N GLU A 5 -4.16 8.14 -13.05
CA GLU A 5 -5.63 8.18 -13.03
C GLU A 5 -6.18 9.34 -12.19
N LEU A 6 -5.42 9.80 -11.22
CA LEU A 6 -5.78 10.91 -10.35
C LEU A 6 -4.65 11.94 -10.32
N ALA A 7 -5.00 13.23 -10.31
CA ALA A 7 -4.05 14.31 -10.08
C ALA A 7 -3.66 14.39 -8.59
N PRO A 8 -2.40 14.68 -8.25
CA PRO A 8 -2.00 14.93 -6.87
C PRO A 8 -2.64 16.22 -6.35
N ALA A 9 -3.08 16.23 -5.10
CA ALA A 9 -3.63 17.43 -4.45
C ALA A 9 -2.55 18.50 -4.23
N ALA A 10 -1.29 18.09 -4.08
CA ALA A 10 -0.11 18.94 -3.95
C ALA A 10 1.14 18.17 -4.39
N GLY A 11 2.17 18.89 -4.81
CA GLY A 11 3.43 18.32 -5.29
C GLY A 11 3.38 17.86 -6.74
N SER A 12 4.40 17.11 -7.16
CA SER A 12 4.51 16.56 -8.50
C SER A 12 4.98 15.12 -8.47
N ILE A 13 4.60 14.35 -9.50
CA ILE A 13 5.05 12.97 -9.71
C ILE A 13 5.88 12.95 -10.99
N ALA A 14 7.13 12.50 -10.89
CA ALA A 14 8.01 12.30 -12.04
C ALA A 14 8.32 10.80 -12.17
N CYS A 15 8.06 10.25 -13.35
CA CYS A 15 8.43 8.88 -13.72
C CYS A 15 9.31 8.92 -14.97
N SER A 16 10.27 8.00 -15.07
CA SER A 16 11.15 7.86 -16.26
C SER A 16 10.37 7.39 -17.49
N SER A 17 9.27 6.67 -17.28
CA SER A 17 8.36 6.20 -18.33
C SER A 17 6.95 6.09 -17.74
N ARG A 18 5.95 5.94 -18.63
CA ARG A 18 4.58 5.67 -18.19
C ARG A 18 4.54 4.30 -17.48
N PRO A 19 4.08 4.25 -16.21
CA PRO A 19 3.94 3.00 -15.50
C PRO A 19 2.90 2.08 -16.16
N TYR A 20 3.17 0.76 -16.15
CA TYR A 20 2.17 -0.24 -16.48
C TYR A 20 1.39 -0.58 -15.19
N TYR A 21 0.09 -0.34 -15.20
CA TYR A 21 -0.76 -0.52 -14.04
C TYR A 21 -1.69 -1.73 -14.18
N VAL A 22 -1.65 -2.61 -13.21
CA VAL A 22 -2.57 -3.74 -13.06
C VAL A 22 -3.51 -3.42 -11.90
N PRO A 23 -4.77 -3.05 -12.16
CA PRO A 23 -5.73 -2.68 -11.13
C PRO A 23 -6.27 -3.91 -10.40
N GLN A 24 -6.75 -3.72 -9.17
CA GLN A 24 -7.44 -4.74 -8.38
C GLN A 24 -8.70 -5.27 -9.11
N HIS A 25 -9.45 -4.36 -9.72
CA HIS A 25 -10.65 -4.68 -10.50
C HIS A 25 -10.54 -4.03 -11.87
N LEU A 26 -10.55 -4.86 -12.90
CA LEU A 26 -10.65 -4.38 -14.26
C LEU A 26 -12.11 -4.04 -14.59
N SER A 27 -12.42 -2.76 -14.73
CA SER A 27 -13.68 -2.30 -15.31
C SER A 27 -13.60 -2.44 -16.83
N ALA A 28 -14.20 -3.50 -17.38
CA ALA A 28 -13.92 -3.94 -18.74
C ALA A 28 -15.17 -3.93 -19.64
N ALA A 29 -16.22 -3.17 -19.28
CA ALA A 29 -17.46 -3.12 -20.06
C ALA A 29 -17.19 -2.71 -21.51
N GLY A 30 -17.45 -3.65 -22.43
CA GLY A 30 -17.31 -3.42 -23.87
C GLY A 30 -15.86 -3.38 -24.38
N ILE A 31 -14.87 -3.75 -23.56
CA ILE A 31 -13.45 -3.80 -23.96
C ILE A 31 -13.09 -5.22 -24.43
N SER A 32 -12.34 -5.33 -25.52
CA SER A 32 -11.78 -6.59 -26.01
C SER A 32 -10.46 -6.95 -25.30
N ALA A 33 -10.03 -8.21 -25.39
CA ALA A 33 -8.76 -8.66 -24.83
C ALA A 33 -7.58 -7.82 -25.37
N VAL A 34 -7.54 -7.53 -26.66
CA VAL A 34 -6.50 -6.66 -27.25
C VAL A 34 -6.56 -5.22 -26.74
N GLY A 35 -7.75 -4.73 -26.38
CA GLY A 35 -7.91 -3.41 -25.75
C GLY A 35 -7.30 -3.36 -24.35
N VAL A 36 -7.48 -4.43 -23.55
CA VAL A 36 -6.82 -4.55 -22.22
C VAL A 36 -5.31 -4.69 -22.35
N LEU A 37 -4.84 -5.43 -23.36
CA LEU A 37 -3.41 -5.52 -23.67
C LEU A 37 -2.84 -4.20 -24.19
N GLY A 38 -3.67 -3.20 -24.55
CA GLY A 38 -3.23 -1.86 -24.96
C GLY A 38 -2.55 -1.81 -26.33
N VAL A 39 -2.85 -2.74 -27.23
CA VAL A 39 -2.23 -2.87 -28.56
C VAL A 39 -3.26 -2.92 -29.68
N ALA A 40 -4.51 -2.51 -29.43
CA ALA A 40 -5.60 -2.56 -30.39
C ALA A 40 -5.26 -1.83 -31.69
N ASP A 41 -4.78 -0.58 -31.59
CA ASP A 41 -4.43 0.24 -32.77
C ASP A 41 -3.33 -0.39 -33.62
N LYS A 42 -2.32 -0.99 -32.96
CA LYS A 42 -1.22 -1.68 -33.65
C LYS A 42 -1.71 -2.93 -34.38
N LEU A 43 -2.58 -3.71 -33.74
CA LEU A 43 -3.13 -4.90 -34.36
C LEU A 43 -4.03 -4.57 -35.56
N ASP A 44 -4.84 -3.51 -35.45
CA ASP A 44 -5.67 -3.03 -36.56
C ASP A 44 -4.81 -2.50 -37.70
N ALA A 45 -3.75 -1.75 -37.41
CA ALA A 45 -2.78 -1.29 -38.40
C ALA A 45 -2.09 -2.49 -39.11
N LEU A 46 -1.63 -3.49 -38.34
CA LEU A 46 -1.01 -4.70 -38.91
C LEU A 46 -1.99 -5.43 -39.84
N ARG A 47 -3.24 -5.60 -39.45
CA ARG A 47 -4.27 -6.25 -40.26
C ARG A 47 -4.58 -5.47 -41.51
N ALA A 48 -4.65 -4.13 -41.42
CA ALA A 48 -4.86 -3.25 -42.59
C ALA A 48 -3.72 -3.39 -43.62
N ILE A 49 -2.46 -3.39 -43.14
CA ILE A 49 -1.27 -3.55 -44.01
C ILE A 49 -1.27 -4.93 -44.66
N CYS A 50 -1.50 -6.01 -43.88
CA CYS A 50 -1.61 -7.37 -44.42
C CYS A 50 -2.78 -7.53 -45.39
N GLY A 51 -3.85 -6.76 -45.25
CA GLY A 51 -4.98 -6.67 -46.19
C GLY A 51 -4.72 -5.83 -47.42
N GLY A 52 -3.51 -5.30 -47.61
CA GLY A 52 -3.09 -4.52 -48.79
C GLY A 52 -3.26 -3.02 -48.64
N SER A 53 -3.50 -2.46 -47.48
CA SER A 53 -3.53 -1.02 -47.26
C SER A 53 -2.14 -0.43 -47.40
N ALA A 54 -2.03 0.62 -48.20
CA ALA A 54 -0.81 1.42 -48.38
C ALA A 54 -0.87 2.74 -47.59
N ASP A 55 -1.80 2.90 -46.63
CA ASP A 55 -1.92 4.11 -45.82
C ASP A 55 -0.68 4.29 -44.91
N PRO A 56 0.11 5.37 -45.08
CA PRO A 56 1.29 5.60 -44.25
C PRO A 56 1.04 5.62 -42.76
N ARG A 57 -0.17 6.04 -42.33
CA ARG A 57 -0.55 6.09 -40.92
C ARG A 57 -0.54 4.71 -40.26
N CYS A 58 -0.85 3.64 -41.02
CA CYS A 58 -0.78 2.28 -40.48
C CYS A 58 0.66 1.88 -40.13
N TYR A 59 1.62 2.29 -40.97
CA TYR A 59 3.06 2.03 -40.72
C TYR A 59 3.57 2.83 -39.53
N ASP A 60 3.13 4.09 -39.38
CA ASP A 60 3.49 4.94 -38.24
C ASP A 60 2.96 4.36 -36.92
N ILE A 61 1.70 3.87 -36.90
CA ILE A 61 1.08 3.24 -35.72
C ILE A 61 1.76 1.93 -35.38
N LEU A 62 2.06 1.09 -36.37
CA LEU A 62 2.73 -0.19 -36.18
C LEU A 62 4.14 0.00 -35.63
N ALA A 63 4.87 1.04 -36.09
CA ALA A 63 6.21 1.40 -35.61
C ALA A 63 7.19 0.22 -35.57
N ASP A 64 7.27 -0.55 -36.67
CA ASP A 64 8.07 -1.78 -36.83
C ASP A 64 7.73 -2.95 -35.88
N ASP A 65 6.60 -2.89 -35.20
CA ASP A 65 6.14 -3.92 -34.23
C ASP A 65 5.37 -5.07 -34.95
N TRP A 66 5.99 -5.67 -35.96
CA TRP A 66 5.38 -6.70 -36.81
C TRP A 66 4.98 -7.99 -36.12
N ASP A 67 5.57 -8.29 -34.97
CA ASP A 67 5.33 -9.48 -34.17
C ASP A 67 4.31 -9.27 -33.03
N VAL A 68 3.64 -8.11 -32.99
CA VAL A 68 2.71 -7.76 -31.92
C VAL A 68 1.62 -8.81 -31.67
N GLU A 69 1.05 -9.38 -32.74
CA GLU A 69 0.03 -10.44 -32.60
C GLU A 69 0.62 -11.72 -32.01
N ALA A 70 1.80 -12.16 -32.51
CA ALA A 70 2.47 -13.34 -32.02
C ALA A 70 2.89 -13.19 -30.54
N ARG A 71 3.38 -12.03 -30.16
CA ARG A 71 3.72 -11.70 -28.74
C ARG A 71 2.50 -11.73 -27.85
N CYS A 72 1.36 -11.19 -28.28
CA CYS A 72 0.11 -11.24 -27.52
C CYS A 72 -0.35 -12.69 -27.30
N ARG A 73 -0.31 -13.52 -28.34
CA ARG A 73 -0.66 -14.94 -28.26
C ARG A 73 0.24 -15.69 -27.30
N ALA A 74 1.57 -15.53 -27.45
CA ALA A 74 2.53 -16.14 -26.55
C ALA A 74 2.34 -15.72 -25.09
N ALA A 75 2.01 -14.45 -24.84
CA ALA A 75 1.71 -13.95 -23.48
C ALA A 75 0.44 -14.58 -22.93
N LEU A 76 -0.63 -14.69 -23.71
CA LEU A 76 -1.87 -15.37 -23.29
C LEU A 76 -1.62 -16.86 -22.97
N ASP A 77 -0.91 -17.57 -23.82
CA ASP A 77 -0.54 -18.97 -23.60
C ASP A 77 0.28 -19.14 -22.32
N HIS A 78 1.27 -18.27 -22.11
CA HIS A 78 2.06 -18.27 -20.89
C HIS A 78 1.20 -18.11 -19.63
N TRP A 79 0.17 -17.27 -19.68
CA TRP A 79 -0.74 -17.05 -18.54
C TRP A 79 -1.87 -18.10 -18.47
N GLY A 80 -1.88 -19.11 -19.36
CA GLY A 80 -2.87 -20.19 -19.39
C GLY A 80 -4.23 -19.74 -19.91
N LEU A 81 -4.21 -18.82 -20.87
CA LEU A 81 -5.37 -18.29 -21.58
C LEU A 81 -5.37 -18.63 -23.09
N PRO A 82 -5.00 -19.85 -23.52
CA PRO A 82 -4.93 -20.18 -24.96
C PRO A 82 -6.30 -20.13 -25.65
N HIS A 83 -7.37 -20.23 -24.88
CA HIS A 83 -8.74 -20.19 -25.37
C HIS A 83 -9.26 -18.76 -25.60
N VAL A 84 -8.54 -17.73 -25.11
CA VAL A 84 -8.98 -16.33 -25.23
C VAL A 84 -8.52 -15.76 -26.56
N GLY A 85 -9.49 -15.40 -27.40
CA GLY A 85 -9.24 -14.66 -28.64
C GLY A 85 -8.89 -13.19 -28.37
N LEU A 86 -8.04 -12.61 -29.21
CA LEU A 86 -7.64 -11.20 -29.04
C LEU A 86 -8.81 -10.22 -29.18
N THR A 87 -9.85 -10.60 -29.92
CA THR A 87 -11.07 -9.81 -30.12
C THR A 87 -12.20 -10.14 -29.15
N ASP A 88 -12.00 -11.17 -28.30
CA ASP A 88 -13.04 -11.60 -27.36
C ASP A 88 -13.37 -10.52 -26.35
N PRO A 89 -14.64 -10.34 -25.99
CA PRO A 89 -15.06 -9.39 -24.98
C PRO A 89 -14.58 -9.84 -23.60
N VAL A 90 -13.95 -8.95 -22.86
CA VAL A 90 -13.40 -9.24 -21.53
C VAL A 90 -14.50 -9.51 -20.50
N ASP A 91 -15.72 -9.06 -20.76
CA ASP A 91 -16.86 -9.32 -19.89
C ASP A 91 -17.22 -10.81 -19.76
N ALA A 92 -16.85 -11.63 -20.76
CA ALA A 92 -17.06 -13.06 -20.74
C ALA A 92 -16.04 -13.81 -19.87
N LEU A 93 -14.94 -13.15 -19.46
CA LEU A 93 -13.88 -13.76 -18.68
C LEU A 93 -14.18 -13.72 -17.18
N SER A 94 -13.78 -14.78 -16.47
CA SER A 94 -13.78 -14.82 -15.01
C SER A 94 -12.82 -13.76 -14.41
N GLY A 95 -13.01 -13.42 -13.14
CA GLY A 95 -12.12 -12.47 -12.46
C GLY A 95 -10.64 -12.86 -12.50
N GLY A 96 -10.35 -14.16 -12.36
CA GLY A 96 -8.98 -14.69 -12.45
C GLY A 96 -8.39 -14.58 -13.86
N GLU A 97 -9.18 -14.83 -14.90
CA GLU A 97 -8.76 -14.67 -16.28
C GLU A 97 -8.51 -13.21 -16.64
N ARG A 98 -9.35 -12.28 -16.15
CA ARG A 98 -9.12 -10.84 -16.30
C ARG A 98 -7.81 -10.39 -15.67
N THR A 99 -7.51 -10.85 -14.45
CA THR A 99 -6.24 -10.57 -13.78
C THR A 99 -5.07 -11.14 -14.59
N LYS A 100 -5.15 -12.39 -15.05
CA LYS A 100 -4.13 -13.02 -15.90
C LYS A 100 -3.94 -12.26 -17.22
N LEU A 101 -5.01 -11.77 -17.82
CA LEU A 101 -4.96 -10.95 -19.04
C LEU A 101 -4.18 -9.63 -18.81
N CYS A 102 -4.49 -8.91 -17.70
CA CYS A 102 -3.73 -7.72 -17.33
C CYS A 102 -2.25 -8.03 -17.10
N LEU A 103 -1.93 -9.13 -16.43
CA LEU A 103 -0.55 -9.55 -16.18
C LEU A 103 0.18 -9.96 -17.47
N ALA A 104 -0.53 -10.54 -18.45
CA ALA A 104 0.02 -10.87 -19.77
C ALA A 104 0.53 -9.61 -20.48
N GLY A 105 -0.13 -8.47 -20.32
CA GLY A 105 0.29 -7.20 -20.89
C GLY A 105 1.66 -6.73 -20.40
N ILE A 106 2.13 -7.15 -19.22
CA ILE A 106 3.50 -6.86 -18.76
C ILE A 106 4.53 -7.50 -19.71
N SER A 107 4.29 -8.74 -20.14
CA SER A 107 5.17 -9.43 -21.10
C SER A 107 5.09 -8.83 -22.50
N VAL A 108 3.94 -8.28 -22.89
CA VAL A 108 3.74 -7.63 -24.19
C VAL A 108 4.49 -6.30 -24.27
N HIS A 109 4.44 -5.49 -23.21
CA HIS A 109 5.01 -4.13 -23.21
C HIS A 109 6.43 -4.04 -22.66
N ASN A 110 6.85 -5.02 -21.85
CA ASN A 110 8.13 -5.00 -21.13
C ASN A 110 8.44 -3.64 -20.46
N PRO A 111 7.55 -3.12 -19.61
CA PRO A 111 7.64 -1.78 -19.05
C PRO A 111 8.79 -1.67 -18.04
N SER A 112 9.36 -0.47 -17.88
CA SER A 112 10.40 -0.20 -16.88
C SER A 112 9.84 0.07 -15.48
N VAL A 113 8.53 0.39 -15.37
CA VAL A 113 7.82 0.60 -14.10
C VAL A 113 6.51 -0.17 -14.12
N ILE A 114 6.28 -0.99 -13.08
CA ILE A 114 5.10 -1.84 -12.94
C ILE A 114 4.42 -1.51 -11.61
N LEU A 115 3.11 -1.27 -11.65
CA LEU A 115 2.27 -1.04 -10.48
C LEU A 115 1.26 -2.19 -10.40
N LEU A 116 1.26 -2.93 -9.30
CA LEU A 116 0.37 -4.06 -9.06
C LEU A 116 -0.51 -3.78 -7.84
N ASP A 117 -1.81 -3.79 -8.04
CA ASP A 117 -2.79 -3.58 -6.97
C ASP A 117 -3.55 -4.88 -6.70
N GLU A 118 -3.26 -5.52 -5.56
CA GLU A 118 -3.80 -6.82 -5.13
C GLU A 118 -3.78 -7.89 -6.25
N PRO A 119 -2.64 -8.10 -6.94
CA PRO A 119 -2.56 -8.92 -8.14
C PRO A 119 -2.77 -10.42 -7.88
N THR A 120 -2.73 -10.86 -6.62
CA THR A 120 -2.96 -12.26 -6.22
C THR A 120 -4.43 -12.59 -6.00
N ASN A 121 -5.31 -11.56 -5.94
CA ASN A 121 -6.74 -11.79 -5.84
C ASN A 121 -7.24 -12.52 -7.09
N HIS A 122 -8.09 -13.51 -6.86
CA HIS A 122 -8.66 -14.35 -7.92
C HIS A 122 -7.67 -15.24 -8.71
N LEU A 123 -6.35 -15.19 -8.40
CA LEU A 123 -5.39 -16.10 -9.03
C LEU A 123 -5.40 -17.48 -8.34
N ASP A 124 -5.42 -18.52 -9.16
CA ASP A 124 -5.16 -19.89 -8.73
C ASP A 124 -3.66 -20.08 -8.36
N THR A 125 -3.32 -21.20 -7.79
CA THR A 125 -1.95 -21.53 -7.39
C THR A 125 -0.96 -21.43 -8.55
N SER A 126 -1.38 -21.81 -9.77
CA SER A 126 -0.53 -21.75 -10.96
C SER A 126 -0.28 -20.30 -11.39
N GLY A 127 -1.31 -19.45 -11.36
CA GLY A 127 -1.21 -18.03 -11.67
C GLY A 127 -0.33 -17.28 -10.67
N ARG A 128 -0.47 -17.56 -9.36
CA ARG A 128 0.40 -16.98 -8.33
C ARG A 128 1.87 -17.34 -8.55
N ARG A 129 2.16 -18.62 -8.87
CA ARG A 129 3.54 -19.05 -9.15
C ARG A 129 4.12 -18.29 -10.33
N ARG A 130 3.38 -18.17 -11.45
CA ARG A 130 3.82 -17.39 -12.62
C ARG A 130 4.06 -15.90 -12.28
N LEU A 131 3.20 -15.32 -11.45
CA LEU A 131 3.40 -13.93 -10.98
C LEU A 131 4.70 -13.79 -10.17
N TYR A 132 4.97 -14.73 -9.25
CA TYR A 132 6.20 -14.70 -8.46
C TYR A 132 7.44 -14.86 -9.34
N ASP A 133 7.38 -15.73 -10.33
CA ASP A 133 8.49 -15.95 -11.27
C ASP A 133 8.71 -14.71 -12.17
N LEU A 134 7.63 -14.06 -12.60
CA LEU A 134 7.70 -12.78 -13.31
C LEU A 134 8.40 -11.71 -12.47
N ILE A 135 8.02 -11.57 -11.20
CA ILE A 135 8.64 -10.57 -10.30
C ILE A 135 10.12 -10.86 -10.08
N ARG A 136 10.49 -12.14 -9.87
CA ARG A 136 11.90 -12.53 -9.67
C ARG A 136 12.76 -12.28 -10.90
N ALA A 137 12.20 -12.51 -12.10
CA ALA A 137 12.91 -12.35 -13.37
C ALA A 137 12.96 -10.90 -13.85
N SER A 138 12.08 -10.04 -13.35
CA SER A 138 11.93 -8.66 -13.82
C SER A 138 13.10 -7.79 -13.37
N ARG A 139 13.51 -6.88 -14.28
CA ARG A 139 14.46 -5.79 -14.01
C ARG A 139 13.75 -4.44 -13.83
N ALA A 140 12.45 -4.42 -13.95
CA ALA A 140 11.63 -3.23 -13.79
C ALA A 140 11.59 -2.79 -12.31
N THR A 141 11.28 -1.51 -12.10
CA THR A 141 10.85 -1.03 -10.78
C THR A 141 9.42 -1.51 -10.53
N ILE A 142 9.22 -2.33 -9.52
CA ILE A 142 7.92 -2.92 -9.21
C ILE A 142 7.41 -2.34 -7.88
N VAL A 143 6.20 -1.80 -7.91
CA VAL A 143 5.47 -1.38 -6.71
C VAL A 143 4.23 -2.29 -6.58
N VAL A 144 4.10 -2.92 -5.43
CA VAL A 144 3.00 -3.87 -5.15
C VAL A 144 2.23 -3.42 -3.92
N VAL A 145 0.93 -3.38 -4.03
CA VAL A 145 0.00 -3.34 -2.90
C VAL A 145 -0.61 -4.73 -2.78
N SER A 146 -0.40 -5.41 -1.65
CA SER A 146 -0.93 -6.77 -1.46
C SER A 146 -1.00 -7.17 0.00
N HIS A 147 -1.86 -8.15 0.29
CA HIS A 147 -1.92 -8.89 1.56
C HIS A 147 -1.23 -10.26 1.47
N ASP A 148 -0.71 -10.64 0.33
CA ASP A 148 0.00 -11.91 0.12
C ASP A 148 1.43 -11.82 0.65
N VAL A 149 1.66 -12.43 1.80
CA VAL A 149 2.97 -12.43 2.49
C VAL A 149 4.08 -13.06 1.62
N ALA A 150 3.75 -14.11 0.86
CA ALA A 150 4.73 -14.75 -0.02
C ALA A 150 5.18 -13.81 -1.14
N LEU A 151 4.23 -13.05 -1.71
CA LEU A 151 4.52 -12.02 -2.70
C LEU A 151 5.35 -10.88 -2.11
N LEU A 152 4.95 -10.34 -0.97
CA LEU A 152 5.63 -9.23 -0.30
C LEU A 152 7.07 -9.59 0.11
N ASN A 153 7.33 -10.84 0.45
CA ASN A 153 8.67 -11.31 0.78
C ASN A 153 9.62 -11.45 -0.42
N LEU A 154 9.12 -11.34 -1.66
CA LEU A 154 9.96 -11.27 -2.86
C LEU A 154 10.57 -9.88 -3.07
N LEU A 155 10.04 -8.85 -2.39
CA LEU A 155 10.43 -7.47 -2.57
C LEU A 155 11.47 -7.04 -1.52
N GLY A 156 12.41 -6.21 -1.93
CA GLY A 156 13.52 -5.77 -1.05
C GLY A 156 13.19 -4.57 -0.16
N THR A 157 12.02 -3.97 -0.31
CA THR A 157 11.60 -2.79 0.45
C THR A 157 10.12 -2.86 0.76
N THR A 158 9.75 -2.63 2.02
CA THR A 158 8.36 -2.57 2.47
C THR A 158 8.02 -1.14 2.88
N CYS A 159 6.85 -0.66 2.49
CA CYS A 159 6.33 0.65 2.87
C CYS A 159 5.03 0.50 3.65
N GLU A 160 4.92 1.19 4.77
CA GLU A 160 3.68 1.28 5.56
C GLU A 160 3.01 2.63 5.31
N LEU A 161 1.80 2.61 4.77
CA LEU A 161 0.97 3.80 4.62
C LEU A 161 0.00 3.89 5.81
N SER A 162 0.04 5.01 6.52
CA SER A 162 -0.83 5.26 7.68
C SER A 162 -1.38 6.69 7.66
N ALA A 163 -2.26 7.03 8.61
CA ALA A 163 -2.72 8.41 8.80
C ALA A 163 -1.58 9.40 9.11
N LYS A 164 -0.42 8.93 9.57
CA LYS A 164 0.78 9.74 9.85
C LYS A 164 1.68 9.94 8.64
N GLY A 165 1.38 9.29 7.51
CA GLY A 165 2.15 9.33 6.28
C GLY A 165 2.73 7.98 5.87
N LEU A 166 3.69 8.03 4.95
CA LEU A 166 4.39 6.86 4.43
C LEU A 166 5.70 6.64 5.19
N LYS A 167 5.86 5.45 5.76
CA LYS A 167 7.11 5.01 6.40
C LYS A 167 7.74 3.89 5.57
N VAL A 168 9.03 4.05 5.25
CA VAL A 168 9.79 3.09 4.43
C VAL A 168 10.66 2.25 5.35
N TYR A 169 10.60 0.92 5.19
CA TYR A 169 11.45 -0.06 5.85
C TYR A 169 12.35 -0.72 4.81
N GLY A 170 13.66 -0.67 5.01
CA GLY A 170 14.62 -1.40 4.18
C GLY A 170 14.53 -2.89 4.50
N GLY A 171 14.14 -3.71 3.51
CA GLY A 171 13.96 -5.14 3.67
C GLY A 171 12.56 -5.63 3.25
N ASN A 172 12.42 -6.96 3.22
CA ASN A 172 11.18 -7.63 2.86
C ASN A 172 10.12 -7.53 3.97
N TYR A 173 8.96 -8.15 3.76
CA TYR A 173 7.86 -8.10 4.70
C TYR A 173 8.16 -8.73 6.07
N ASP A 174 8.95 -9.81 6.12
CA ASP A 174 9.33 -10.42 7.40
C ASP A 174 10.24 -9.49 8.21
N PHE A 175 11.16 -8.79 7.56
CA PHE A 175 11.96 -7.74 8.19
C PHE A 175 11.09 -6.61 8.75
N TYR A 176 10.11 -6.14 7.96
CA TYR A 176 9.14 -5.14 8.41
C TYR A 176 8.38 -5.59 9.65
N ARG A 177 7.85 -6.83 9.66
CA ARG A 177 7.11 -7.37 10.81
C ARG A 177 7.93 -7.39 12.08
N GLU A 178 9.18 -7.84 11.98
CA GLU A 178 10.07 -7.88 13.14
C GLU A 178 10.38 -6.47 13.67
N ARG A 179 10.65 -5.51 12.79
CA ARG A 179 10.85 -4.12 13.17
C ARG A 179 9.62 -3.51 13.83
N LYS A 180 8.45 -3.79 13.28
CA LYS A 180 7.18 -3.30 13.84
C LYS A 180 6.93 -3.87 15.24
N ARG A 181 7.18 -5.16 15.44
CA ARG A 181 7.07 -5.79 16.76
C ARG A 181 7.96 -5.11 17.81
N ILE A 182 9.21 -4.84 17.47
CA ILE A 182 10.14 -4.15 18.36
C ILE A 182 9.65 -2.72 18.69
N GLU A 183 9.16 -1.98 17.70
CA GLU A 183 8.61 -0.64 17.90
C GLU A 183 7.38 -0.65 18.81
N GLU A 184 6.48 -1.62 18.64
CA GLU A 184 5.28 -1.77 19.47
C GLU A 184 5.61 -2.17 20.91
N GLU A 185 6.57 -3.07 21.11
CA GLU A 185 7.04 -3.46 22.45
C GLU A 185 7.69 -2.28 23.18
N ALA A 186 8.53 -1.50 22.49
CA ALA A 186 9.15 -0.32 23.07
C ALA A 186 8.11 0.74 23.46
N LEU A 187 7.11 0.97 22.62
CA LEU A 187 6.01 1.89 22.91
C LEU A 187 5.17 1.42 24.11
N ALA A 188 4.86 0.12 24.19
CA ALA A 188 4.13 -0.45 25.31
C ALA A 188 4.89 -0.28 26.63
N GLN A 189 6.19 -0.51 26.65
CA GLN A 189 7.04 -0.30 27.82
C GLN A 189 7.08 1.17 28.25
N GLN A 190 7.15 2.10 27.29
CA GLN A 190 7.10 3.53 27.57
C GLN A 190 5.79 3.94 28.24
N VAL A 191 4.66 3.50 27.68
CA VAL A 191 3.31 3.76 28.24
C VAL A 191 3.18 3.23 29.65
N ASP A 192 3.65 2.00 29.93
CA ASP A 192 3.60 1.40 31.28
C ASP A 192 4.46 2.19 32.27
N SER A 193 5.66 2.60 31.87
CA SER A 193 6.55 3.42 32.70
C SER A 193 5.94 4.78 33.05
N GLU A 194 5.32 5.45 32.07
CA GLU A 194 4.64 6.74 32.28
C GLU A 194 3.41 6.59 33.21
N GLN A 195 2.62 5.53 33.03
CA GLN A 195 1.49 5.24 33.91
C GLN A 195 1.94 4.98 35.36
N THR A 196 3.03 4.24 35.53
CA THR A 196 3.62 3.97 36.85
C THR A 196 4.11 5.23 37.51
N ALA A 197 4.83 6.09 36.76
CA ALA A 197 5.28 7.40 37.26
C ALA A 197 4.10 8.30 37.67
N LEU A 198 3.03 8.33 36.87
CA LEU A 198 1.81 9.09 37.17
C LEU A 198 1.11 8.57 38.46
N ARG A 199 1.03 7.26 38.65
CA ARG A 199 0.47 6.65 39.88
C ARG A 199 1.28 7.07 41.10
N LEU A 200 2.61 7.00 41.03
CA LEU A 200 3.50 7.40 42.12
C LEU A 200 3.37 8.90 42.45
N ALA A 201 3.29 9.75 41.42
CA ALA A 201 3.10 11.18 41.61
C ALA A 201 1.76 11.51 42.30
N ARG A 202 0.66 10.86 41.86
CA ARG A 202 -0.65 10.98 42.51
C ARG A 202 -0.64 10.55 43.97
N LYS A 203 -0.01 9.40 44.27
CA LYS A 203 0.12 8.90 45.66
C LYS A 203 0.89 9.88 46.55
N LYS A 204 2.04 10.41 46.07
CA LYS A 204 2.79 11.42 46.80
C LYS A 204 2.00 12.71 47.03
N ALA A 205 1.27 13.17 46.02
CA ALA A 205 0.43 14.37 46.15
C ALA A 205 -0.69 14.17 47.20
N GLN A 206 -1.30 12.99 47.24
CA GLN A 206 -2.30 12.64 48.26
C GLN A 206 -1.71 12.59 49.66
N GLU A 207 -0.56 11.94 49.83
CA GLU A 207 0.13 11.89 51.14
C GLU A 207 0.50 13.30 51.67
N VAL A 208 0.95 14.19 50.76
CA VAL A 208 1.23 15.59 51.15
C VAL A 208 -0.04 16.33 51.60
N ARG A 209 -1.17 16.15 50.88
CA ARG A 209 -2.47 16.72 51.26
C ARG A 209 -2.95 16.24 52.63
N GLU A 210 -2.93 14.93 52.82
CA GLU A 210 -3.33 14.34 54.12
C GLU A 210 -2.44 14.84 55.29
N ARG A 211 -1.12 15.00 55.03
CA ARG A 211 -0.20 15.52 56.03
C ARG A 211 -0.49 17.02 56.35
N GLN A 212 -0.82 17.79 55.34
CA GLN A 212 -1.22 19.22 55.53
C GLN A 212 -2.53 19.31 56.34
N GLU A 213 -3.55 18.51 55.97
CA GLU A 213 -4.83 18.47 56.70
C GLU A 213 -4.67 18.04 58.16
N ARG A 214 -3.85 17.04 58.42
CA ARG A 214 -3.52 16.63 59.79
C ARG A 214 -2.86 17.74 60.58
N ARG A 215 -1.92 18.47 59.98
CA ARG A 215 -1.26 19.64 60.61
C ARG A 215 -2.26 20.77 60.90
N MET A 216 -3.13 21.04 59.97
CA MET A 216 -4.18 22.08 60.16
C MET A 216 -5.13 21.69 61.30
N ARG A 217 -5.63 20.48 61.33
CA ARG A 217 -6.51 19.98 62.42
C ARG A 217 -5.79 20.00 63.79
N GLN A 218 -4.50 19.68 63.84
CA GLN A 218 -3.72 19.77 65.09
C GLN A 218 -3.56 21.24 65.51
N GLY A 219 -3.27 22.12 64.57
CA GLY A 219 -3.18 23.57 64.84
C GLY A 219 -4.50 24.19 65.38
N GLU A 220 -5.66 23.78 64.81
CA GLU A 220 -6.96 24.19 65.27
C GLU A 220 -7.28 23.66 66.70
N ARG A 221 -7.00 22.38 66.94
CA ARG A 221 -7.16 21.79 68.31
C ARG A 221 -6.28 22.51 69.34
N HIS A 222 -5.08 22.92 68.97
CA HIS A 222 -4.19 23.66 69.88
C HIS A 222 -4.68 25.07 70.14
N LYS A 223 -5.28 25.73 69.15
CA LYS A 223 -5.95 27.04 69.29
C LYS A 223 -7.17 26.93 70.24
N ASP A 224 -7.92 25.81 70.19
CA ASP A 224 -9.11 25.61 71.03
C ASP A 224 -8.75 25.30 72.49
N GLN A 225 -7.57 24.81 72.79
CA GLN A 225 -7.05 24.53 74.11
C GLN A 225 -6.40 25.76 74.80
N LEU A 226 -6.19 26.86 74.08
CA LEU A 226 -5.61 28.08 74.64
C LEU A 226 -6.65 28.84 75.49
N PRO A 227 -6.27 29.39 76.70
CA PRO A 227 -7.14 30.22 77.51
C PRO A 227 -7.74 31.37 76.72
N ARG A 228 -8.98 31.74 77.03
CA ARG A 228 -9.74 32.81 76.31
C ARG A 228 -8.99 34.14 76.15
N ILE A 229 -8.11 34.48 77.03
CA ILE A 229 -7.31 35.72 77.03
C ILE A 229 -6.29 35.72 75.89
N LEU A 230 -5.62 34.59 75.60
CA LEU A 230 -4.63 34.45 74.53
C LEU A 230 -5.24 34.26 73.11
N ARG A 231 -6.52 33.86 73.04
CA ARG A 231 -7.24 33.77 71.75
C ARG A 231 -7.57 35.15 71.15
N ARG A 232 -7.67 36.21 71.99
CA ARG A 232 -8.02 37.55 71.55
C ARG A 232 -6.84 38.29 70.92
N THR A 233 -5.65 38.12 71.41
CA THR A 233 -4.43 38.74 70.93
C THR A 233 -3.92 38.17 69.58
N MET A 234 -4.34 36.93 69.21
CA MET A 234 -3.99 36.34 67.94
C MET A 234 -4.97 36.65 66.79
N LYS A 235 -6.05 37.41 67.05
CA LYS A 235 -7.04 37.82 66.07
C LYS A 235 -6.77 39.25 65.59
N ASP A 236 -5.94 40.01 66.29
CA ASP A 236 -5.64 41.45 66.04
C ASP A 236 -4.19 41.66 65.57
N SER A 237 -3.49 40.58 65.13
CA SER A 237 -2.22 40.61 64.44
C SER A 237 -2.34 39.90 63.09
#